data_a1d98986363e2bfbc8bc9f6ba864a46e
#
_entry.id   a1d98986363e2bfbc8bc9f6ba864a46e
#
_cell.length_a   1.000
_cell.length_b   1.000
_cell.length_c   1.000
_cell.angle_alpha   90.00
_cell.angle_beta   90.00
_cell.angle_gamma   90.00
#
_symmetry.space_group_name_H-M   'P 1'
#
loop_
_entity.id
_entity.type
_entity.pdbx_description
1 polymer ?
#
loop_
_entity_poly.entity_id
_entity_poly.type
_entity_poly.pdbx_seq_one_letter_code
_entity_poly.pdbx_strand_id
1 'polypeptide(L)'
;MTQRWAYLGPEGTFTEQAVRSILARTPELEVELVPTDGVSTTLEELRGGRVDAACVPLENSVEGAVPLTQDELTHGLPLMVTAEAFVPVTFHLLVRPGTVPTDIRTVGSHPHGHAQVRNWLAVHLPSADPVANTSTAAAAAAVAAGEIDAAAAAPLAGTRHGLVPVAEDIGIGKDASTRFVLLRPPGPPPAPTGNDRTSFIASVSNQPGALLGVLTEIAGRGINMTRLESRPTRNRLGEYVFLIDADGHIADPAMADMLAALVRRSVLMRWLGSYPRMSGSNDPAPEFATAVAYSTAAQAVSDLLAGGPVGPGGPGNSAAGNQREVQ
;
A
#
# COMPACT_ATOMS: atom_id res chain seq x y z
N MET A 1 -23.52 -10.95 -8.80
CA MET A 1 -22.53 -11.61 -9.69
C MET A 1 -21.26 -11.81 -8.86
N THR A 2 -20.75 -13.02 -8.82
CA THR A 2 -19.50 -13.36 -8.16
C THR A 2 -18.34 -12.67 -8.86
N GLN A 3 -17.55 -11.87 -8.15
CA GLN A 3 -16.33 -11.24 -8.70
C GLN A 3 -15.18 -12.24 -8.67
N ARG A 4 -14.20 -12.06 -9.56
CA ARG A 4 -12.96 -12.84 -9.58
C ARG A 4 -11.78 -11.94 -9.23
N TRP A 5 -11.04 -12.29 -8.18
CA TRP A 5 -9.88 -11.52 -7.75
C TRP A 5 -8.61 -12.35 -7.86
N ALA A 6 -7.67 -11.89 -8.69
CA ALA A 6 -6.34 -12.50 -8.78
C ALA A 6 -5.45 -12.05 -7.62
N TYR A 7 -4.54 -12.92 -7.20
CA TYR A 7 -3.52 -12.58 -6.21
C TYR A 7 -2.24 -13.38 -6.46
N LEU A 8 -1.11 -12.82 -6.00
CA LEU A 8 0.17 -13.53 -6.04
C LEU A 8 0.10 -14.77 -5.15
N GLY A 9 -0.02 -15.94 -5.79
CA GLY A 9 -0.12 -17.24 -5.17
C GLY A 9 1.22 -17.84 -4.72
N PRO A 10 1.22 -19.11 -4.42
CA PRO A 10 0.08 -20.01 -4.35
C PRO A 10 -0.86 -19.73 -3.17
N GLU A 11 -1.83 -20.63 -2.92
CA GLU A 11 -2.65 -20.57 -1.71
C GLU A 11 -1.79 -20.68 -0.43
N GLY A 12 -2.22 -20.03 0.66
CA GLY A 12 -1.46 -19.99 1.93
C GLY A 12 -0.41 -18.89 2.01
N THR A 13 -0.30 -18.00 0.99
CA THR A 13 0.64 -16.87 0.99
C THR A 13 0.18 -15.69 1.83
N PHE A 14 1.10 -14.79 2.17
CA PHE A 14 0.77 -13.49 2.79
C PHE A 14 -0.15 -12.64 1.89
N THR A 15 -0.05 -12.79 0.55
CA THR A 15 -0.96 -12.10 -0.37
C THR A 15 -2.39 -12.61 -0.24
N GLU A 16 -2.60 -13.90 -0.09
CA GLU A 16 -3.94 -14.44 0.18
C GLU A 16 -4.48 -13.91 1.52
N GLN A 17 -3.66 -13.83 2.54
CA GLN A 17 -4.03 -13.25 3.83
C GLN A 17 -4.45 -11.78 3.68
N ALA A 18 -3.75 -10.99 2.85
CA ALA A 18 -4.11 -9.61 2.53
C ALA A 18 -5.49 -9.52 1.84
N VAL A 19 -5.73 -10.35 0.81
CA VAL A 19 -7.03 -10.41 0.13
C VAL A 19 -8.15 -10.74 1.12
N ARG A 20 -7.96 -11.73 1.97
CA ARG A 20 -8.95 -12.11 2.98
C ARG A 20 -9.23 -10.99 3.99
N SER A 21 -8.19 -10.24 4.39
CA SER A 21 -8.33 -9.09 5.26
C SER A 21 -9.13 -7.95 4.60
N ILE A 22 -8.96 -7.73 3.29
CA ILE A 22 -9.76 -6.76 2.52
C ILE A 22 -11.20 -7.24 2.42
N LEU A 23 -11.44 -8.51 2.07
CA LEU A 23 -12.78 -9.09 1.94
C LEU A 23 -13.56 -9.08 3.25
N ALA A 24 -12.92 -9.26 4.39
CA ALA A 24 -13.58 -9.20 5.70
C ALA A 24 -14.28 -7.85 5.98
N ARG A 25 -13.96 -6.80 5.22
CA ARG A 25 -14.58 -5.46 5.33
C ARG A 25 -15.75 -5.25 4.37
N THR A 26 -15.90 -6.15 3.42
CA THR A 26 -16.98 -6.14 2.42
C THR A 26 -17.63 -7.52 2.37
N PRO A 27 -18.22 -7.99 3.48
CA PRO A 27 -18.73 -9.35 3.60
C PRO A 27 -19.88 -9.67 2.65
N GLU A 28 -20.50 -8.63 2.08
CA GLU A 28 -21.55 -8.74 1.05
C GLU A 28 -21.01 -9.10 -0.34
N LEU A 29 -19.70 -8.99 -0.55
CA LEU A 29 -19.09 -9.34 -1.82
C LEU A 29 -18.81 -10.85 -1.90
N GLU A 30 -19.37 -11.47 -2.91
CA GLU A 30 -19.06 -12.86 -3.27
C GLU A 30 -17.87 -12.86 -4.25
N VAL A 31 -16.73 -13.44 -3.84
CA VAL A 31 -15.48 -13.39 -4.60
C VAL A 31 -14.86 -14.76 -4.74
N GLU A 32 -14.53 -15.13 -5.98
CA GLU A 32 -13.65 -16.25 -6.31
C GLU A 32 -12.20 -15.76 -6.30
N LEU A 33 -11.33 -16.39 -5.50
CA LEU A 33 -9.91 -16.08 -5.44
C LEU A 33 -9.12 -16.92 -6.46
N VAL A 34 -8.33 -16.25 -7.29
CA VAL A 34 -7.55 -16.85 -8.38
C VAL A 34 -6.04 -16.66 -8.09
N PRO A 35 -5.33 -17.70 -7.62
CA PRO A 35 -3.89 -17.61 -7.43
C PRO A 35 -3.16 -17.56 -8.77
N THR A 36 -2.06 -16.79 -8.84
CA THR A 36 -1.21 -16.62 -10.02
C THR A 36 0.27 -16.76 -9.64
N ASP A 37 1.14 -17.02 -10.62
CA ASP A 37 2.54 -17.36 -10.37
C ASP A 37 3.47 -16.14 -10.19
N GLY A 38 3.01 -14.92 -10.43
CA GLY A 38 3.84 -13.73 -10.36
C GLY A 38 3.06 -12.42 -10.36
N VAL A 39 3.70 -11.34 -9.92
CA VAL A 39 3.09 -10.00 -9.91
C VAL A 39 2.66 -9.58 -11.31
N SER A 40 3.54 -9.74 -12.32
CA SER A 40 3.20 -9.36 -13.70
C SER A 40 2.01 -10.16 -14.22
N THR A 41 1.99 -11.48 -14.02
CA THR A 41 0.87 -12.35 -14.41
C THR A 41 -0.42 -11.92 -13.70
N THR A 42 -0.37 -11.63 -12.39
CA THR A 42 -1.53 -11.13 -11.65
C THR A 42 -2.13 -9.88 -12.28
N LEU A 43 -1.27 -8.92 -12.67
CA LEU A 43 -1.71 -7.65 -13.26
C LEU A 43 -2.11 -7.78 -14.73
N GLU A 44 -1.53 -8.72 -15.48
CA GLU A 44 -1.95 -9.05 -16.84
C GLU A 44 -3.34 -9.70 -16.88
N GLU A 45 -3.68 -10.56 -15.90
CA GLU A 45 -5.04 -11.10 -15.75
C GLU A 45 -6.07 -9.97 -15.58
N LEU A 46 -5.74 -8.97 -14.74
CA LEU A 46 -6.59 -7.81 -14.52
C LEU A 46 -6.71 -6.93 -15.76
N ARG A 47 -5.60 -6.59 -16.40
CA ARG A 47 -5.57 -5.77 -17.63
C ARG A 47 -6.30 -6.44 -18.78
N GLY A 48 -6.25 -7.78 -18.84
CA GLY A 48 -6.95 -8.59 -19.83
C GLY A 48 -8.44 -8.78 -19.57
N GLY A 49 -8.98 -8.24 -18.46
CA GLY A 49 -10.39 -8.38 -18.09
C GLY A 49 -10.79 -9.81 -17.70
N ARG A 50 -9.83 -10.68 -17.37
CA ARG A 50 -10.11 -12.06 -16.95
C ARG A 50 -10.44 -12.14 -15.45
N VAL A 51 -10.10 -11.08 -14.70
CA VAL A 51 -10.45 -10.89 -13.29
C VAL A 51 -10.89 -9.43 -13.06
N ASP A 52 -11.67 -9.19 -12.00
CA ASP A 52 -12.24 -7.88 -11.65
C ASP A 52 -11.32 -7.05 -10.75
N ALA A 53 -10.41 -7.71 -10.05
CA ALA A 53 -9.40 -7.06 -9.20
C ALA A 53 -8.15 -7.92 -9.07
N ALA A 54 -7.04 -7.30 -8.67
CA ALA A 54 -5.76 -7.97 -8.44
C ALA A 54 -5.09 -7.47 -7.16
N CYS A 55 -4.62 -8.38 -6.33
CA CYS A 55 -3.89 -8.04 -5.10
C CYS A 55 -2.41 -8.40 -5.24
N VAL A 56 -1.55 -7.42 -4.97
CA VAL A 56 -0.10 -7.57 -5.06
C VAL A 56 0.61 -6.87 -3.89
N PRO A 57 1.81 -7.32 -3.48
CA PRO A 57 2.63 -6.62 -2.50
C PRO A 57 3.18 -5.32 -3.09
N LEU A 58 3.18 -4.23 -2.31
CA LEU A 58 3.71 -2.93 -2.72
C LEU A 58 5.01 -2.55 -2.02
N GLU A 59 5.07 -2.79 -0.71
CA GLU A 59 6.24 -2.49 0.13
C GLU A 59 6.29 -3.40 1.36
N ASN A 60 7.50 -3.65 1.85
CA ASN A 60 7.77 -4.39 3.07
C ASN A 60 8.58 -3.51 4.02
N SER A 61 8.26 -3.52 5.32
CA SER A 61 8.91 -2.65 6.31
C SER A 61 10.40 -2.97 6.54
N VAL A 62 10.87 -4.16 6.15
CA VAL A 62 12.26 -4.61 6.30
C VAL A 62 13.03 -4.50 4.98
N GLU A 63 12.44 -4.97 3.89
CA GLU A 63 13.08 -5.06 2.57
C GLU A 63 12.83 -3.82 1.69
N GLY A 64 11.89 -2.96 2.11
CA GLY A 64 11.51 -1.77 1.35
C GLY A 64 10.51 -2.06 0.24
N ALA A 65 10.63 -1.32 -0.83
CA ALA A 65 9.71 -1.38 -1.95
C ALA A 65 9.76 -2.72 -2.70
N VAL A 66 8.63 -3.12 -3.29
CA VAL A 66 8.55 -4.26 -4.23
C VAL A 66 8.76 -3.74 -5.66
N PRO A 67 9.97 -3.86 -6.24
CA PRO A 67 10.32 -3.19 -7.49
C PRO A 67 9.41 -3.56 -8.66
N LEU A 68 9.04 -4.84 -8.77
CA LEU A 68 8.23 -5.32 -9.88
C LEU A 68 6.81 -4.71 -9.87
N THR A 69 6.18 -4.59 -8.70
CA THR A 69 4.88 -3.92 -8.58
C THR A 69 4.97 -2.45 -8.96
N GLN A 70 6.03 -1.76 -8.52
CA GLN A 70 6.22 -0.36 -8.85
C GLN A 70 6.45 -0.14 -10.34
N ASP A 71 7.25 -1.00 -10.96
CA ASP A 71 7.52 -0.96 -12.39
C ASP A 71 6.24 -1.19 -13.21
N GLU A 72 5.43 -2.15 -12.81
CA GLU A 72 4.13 -2.42 -13.43
C GLU A 72 3.14 -1.25 -13.30
N LEU A 73 3.10 -0.58 -12.14
CA LEU A 73 2.28 0.60 -11.94
C LEU A 73 2.79 1.81 -12.73
N THR A 74 4.10 1.90 -12.94
CA THR A 74 4.73 3.02 -13.64
C THR A 74 4.61 2.88 -15.16
N HIS A 75 4.94 1.70 -15.71
CA HIS A 75 5.12 1.49 -17.15
C HIS A 75 3.97 0.75 -17.82
N GLY A 76 3.21 -0.07 -17.07
CA GLY A 76 2.08 -0.84 -17.58
C GLY A 76 0.87 0.03 -17.94
N LEU A 77 -0.17 -0.60 -18.51
CA LEU A 77 -1.47 0.06 -18.68
C LEU A 77 -2.02 0.52 -17.32
N PRO A 78 -2.72 1.68 -17.30
CA PRO A 78 -3.21 2.26 -16.05
C PRO A 78 -4.06 1.30 -15.23
N LEU A 79 -3.78 1.26 -13.93
CA LEU A 79 -4.57 0.57 -12.91
C LEU A 79 -4.77 1.52 -11.75
N MET A 80 -5.80 1.27 -10.94
CA MET A 80 -6.17 2.09 -9.80
C MET A 80 -6.18 1.25 -8.53
N VAL A 81 -5.54 1.74 -7.48
CA VAL A 81 -5.64 1.18 -6.13
C VAL A 81 -6.98 1.56 -5.53
N THR A 82 -7.71 0.57 -5.04
CA THR A 82 -9.04 0.78 -4.42
C THR A 82 -9.09 0.37 -2.95
N ALA A 83 -8.10 -0.41 -2.50
CA ALA A 83 -7.94 -0.79 -1.10
C ALA A 83 -6.48 -1.17 -0.81
N GLU A 84 -6.12 -1.17 0.46
CA GLU A 84 -4.83 -1.68 0.96
C GLU A 84 -5.02 -2.62 2.14
N ALA A 85 -4.04 -3.46 2.40
CA ALA A 85 -3.94 -4.25 3.62
C ALA A 85 -2.50 -4.27 4.11
N PHE A 86 -2.31 -4.23 5.43
CA PHE A 86 -1.03 -4.49 6.08
C PHE A 86 -1.09 -5.87 6.72
N VAL A 87 -0.18 -6.74 6.31
CA VAL A 87 -0.09 -8.10 6.82
C VAL A 87 1.21 -8.24 7.60
N PRO A 88 1.15 -8.57 8.90
CA PRO A 88 2.34 -8.94 9.66
C PRO A 88 3.08 -10.09 8.99
N VAL A 89 4.39 -9.94 8.83
CA VAL A 89 5.23 -10.99 8.26
C VAL A 89 5.76 -11.83 9.40
N THR A 90 4.98 -12.82 9.80
CA THR A 90 5.36 -13.79 10.83
C THR A 90 5.70 -15.12 10.20
N PHE A 91 6.78 -15.75 10.69
CA PHE A 91 7.19 -17.08 10.25
C PHE A 91 7.06 -18.05 11.40
N HIS A 92 6.36 -19.14 11.17
CA HIS A 92 6.32 -20.29 12.06
C HIS A 92 7.15 -21.43 11.47
N LEU A 93 7.76 -22.24 12.32
CA LEU A 93 8.34 -23.50 11.88
C LEU A 93 7.24 -24.55 11.86
N LEU A 94 6.78 -24.89 10.68
CA LEU A 94 5.66 -25.77 10.42
C LEU A 94 6.15 -27.17 10.08
N VAL A 95 5.54 -28.19 10.70
CA VAL A 95 5.87 -29.61 10.47
C VAL A 95 4.59 -30.45 10.36
N ARG A 96 4.72 -31.67 9.88
CA ARG A 96 3.63 -32.67 9.97
C ARG A 96 3.31 -32.99 11.44
N PRO A 97 2.05 -33.24 11.79
CA PRO A 97 1.69 -33.67 13.13
C PRO A 97 2.51 -34.91 13.55
N GLY A 98 3.05 -34.89 14.78
CA GLY A 98 3.89 -35.95 15.34
C GLY A 98 5.38 -35.87 15.00
N THR A 99 5.83 -34.89 14.19
CA THR A 99 7.27 -34.67 13.96
C THR A 99 7.94 -34.20 15.25
N VAL A 100 9.06 -34.81 15.60
CA VAL A 100 9.87 -34.42 16.75
C VAL A 100 10.96 -33.42 16.26
N PRO A 101 11.20 -32.31 16.95
CA PRO A 101 12.20 -31.29 16.50
C PRO A 101 13.59 -31.86 16.21
N THR A 102 14.01 -32.90 16.93
CA THR A 102 15.31 -33.58 16.71
C THR A 102 15.42 -34.31 15.38
N ASP A 103 14.31 -34.59 14.72
CA ASP A 103 14.26 -35.33 13.45
C ASP A 103 14.29 -34.41 12.23
N ILE A 104 14.19 -33.09 12.45
CA ILE A 104 14.23 -32.09 11.37
C ILE A 104 15.65 -32.02 10.80
N ARG A 105 15.80 -32.38 9.53
CA ARG A 105 17.05 -32.33 8.75
C ARG A 105 16.99 -31.28 7.65
N THR A 106 15.79 -30.96 7.18
CA THR A 106 15.57 -30.01 6.09
C THR A 106 14.52 -28.97 6.48
N VAL A 107 14.82 -27.69 6.18
CA VAL A 107 13.88 -26.58 6.39
C VAL A 107 13.68 -25.82 5.09
N GLY A 108 12.47 -25.88 4.54
CA GLY A 108 12.08 -25.17 3.33
C GLY A 108 11.61 -23.74 3.60
N SER A 109 11.92 -22.83 2.69
CA SER A 109 11.32 -21.48 2.62
C SER A 109 11.66 -20.82 1.29
N HIS A 110 11.03 -19.67 1.01
CA HIS A 110 11.52 -18.75 -0.02
C HIS A 110 12.88 -18.16 0.41
N PRO A 111 13.82 -17.84 -0.49
CA PRO A 111 15.12 -17.26 -0.11
C PRO A 111 15.04 -16.05 0.82
N HIS A 112 14.09 -15.12 0.58
CA HIS A 112 13.83 -13.99 1.49
C HIS A 112 13.31 -14.44 2.86
N GLY A 113 12.46 -15.48 2.92
CA GLY A 113 12.01 -16.09 4.19
C GLY A 113 13.18 -16.71 4.96
N HIS A 114 14.05 -17.45 4.27
CA HIS A 114 15.27 -17.99 4.88
C HIS A 114 16.16 -16.91 5.46
N ALA A 115 16.35 -15.78 4.77
CA ALA A 115 17.12 -14.65 5.29
C ALA A 115 16.55 -14.13 6.61
N GLN A 116 15.23 -14.10 6.75
CA GLN A 116 14.55 -13.61 7.96
C GLN A 116 14.57 -14.59 9.13
N VAL A 117 14.65 -15.90 8.89
CA VAL A 117 14.67 -16.92 9.96
C VAL A 117 16.05 -17.50 10.24
N ARG A 118 17.07 -17.08 9.47
CA ARG A 118 18.43 -17.64 9.52
C ARG A 118 19.04 -17.68 10.92
N ASN A 119 18.94 -16.59 11.68
CA ASN A 119 19.54 -16.51 12.99
C ASN A 119 18.88 -17.46 13.99
N TRP A 120 17.56 -17.61 13.90
CA TRP A 120 16.82 -18.56 14.74
C TRP A 120 17.19 -20.00 14.39
N LEU A 121 17.23 -20.35 13.08
CA LEU A 121 17.60 -21.69 12.62
C LEU A 121 19.04 -22.06 13.06
N ALA A 122 19.98 -21.15 12.94
CA ALA A 122 21.39 -21.38 13.34
C ALA A 122 21.53 -21.74 14.83
N VAL A 123 20.65 -21.22 15.69
CA VAL A 123 20.67 -21.50 17.13
C VAL A 123 19.92 -22.79 17.48
N HIS A 124 18.74 -23.01 16.89
CA HIS A 124 17.83 -24.08 17.32
C HIS A 124 17.90 -25.34 16.47
N LEU A 125 18.29 -25.20 15.20
CA LEU A 125 18.42 -26.31 14.23
C LEU A 125 19.73 -26.19 13.43
N PRO A 126 20.90 -26.17 14.10
CA PRO A 126 22.18 -25.91 13.42
C PRO A 126 22.58 -26.98 12.39
N SER A 127 21.96 -28.15 12.44
CA SER A 127 22.24 -29.28 11.54
C SER A 127 21.20 -29.43 10.43
N ALA A 128 20.19 -28.53 10.34
CA ALA A 128 19.19 -28.60 9.32
C ALA A 128 19.63 -27.85 8.04
N ASP A 129 19.50 -28.50 6.90
CA ASP A 129 19.83 -27.94 5.61
C ASP A 129 18.69 -27.03 5.10
N PRO A 130 18.99 -25.81 4.61
CA PRO A 130 17.99 -24.92 4.01
C PRO A 130 17.64 -25.40 2.61
N VAL A 131 16.33 -25.54 2.33
CA VAL A 131 15.80 -25.92 1.01
C VAL A 131 15.08 -24.70 0.39
N ALA A 132 15.56 -24.20 -0.74
CA ALA A 132 14.92 -23.09 -1.43
C ALA A 132 13.64 -23.54 -2.15
N ASN A 133 12.54 -22.84 -1.89
CA ASN A 133 11.24 -23.02 -2.54
C ASN A 133 10.80 -21.73 -3.24
N THR A 134 9.90 -21.84 -4.20
CA THR A 134 9.37 -20.71 -4.97
C THR A 134 8.54 -19.74 -4.12
N SER A 135 7.98 -20.23 -3.00
CA SER A 135 7.31 -19.43 -1.98
C SER A 135 7.38 -20.13 -0.61
N THR A 136 7.08 -19.40 0.47
CA THR A 136 6.96 -20.00 1.81
C THR A 136 5.78 -20.98 1.89
N ALA A 137 4.70 -20.70 1.16
CA ALA A 137 3.55 -21.59 1.06
C ALA A 137 3.87 -22.87 0.27
N ALA A 138 4.68 -22.77 -0.81
CA ALA A 138 5.16 -23.95 -1.54
C ALA A 138 6.04 -24.84 -0.64
N ALA A 139 6.85 -24.26 0.24
CA ALA A 139 7.60 -25.02 1.23
C ALA A 139 6.65 -25.78 2.20
N ALA A 140 5.58 -25.16 2.66
CA ALA A 140 4.58 -25.83 3.50
C ALA A 140 3.89 -26.98 2.76
N ALA A 141 3.57 -26.82 1.47
CA ALA A 141 3.03 -27.89 0.64
C ALA A 141 4.02 -29.06 0.51
N ALA A 142 5.33 -28.81 0.31
CA ALA A 142 6.36 -29.81 0.26
C ALA A 142 6.52 -30.58 1.58
N VAL A 143 6.34 -29.90 2.74
CA VAL A 143 6.29 -30.59 4.05
C VAL A 143 5.08 -31.53 4.13
N ALA A 144 3.90 -31.08 3.70
CA ALA A 144 2.69 -31.90 3.70
C ALA A 144 2.85 -33.13 2.79
N ALA A 145 3.53 -32.97 1.63
CA ALA A 145 3.84 -34.06 0.71
C ALA A 145 4.94 -35.00 1.23
N GLY A 146 5.64 -34.66 2.31
CA GLY A 146 6.73 -35.47 2.86
C GLY A 146 8.07 -35.33 2.13
N GLU A 147 8.23 -34.33 1.29
CA GLU A 147 9.45 -34.06 0.51
C GLU A 147 10.53 -33.41 1.37
N ILE A 148 10.15 -32.62 2.36
CA ILE A 148 11.01 -31.97 3.35
C ILE A 148 10.40 -32.11 4.75
N ASP A 149 11.20 -31.85 5.79
CA ASP A 149 10.79 -32.08 7.17
C ASP A 149 10.01 -30.94 7.78
N ALA A 150 10.46 -29.69 7.55
CA ALA A 150 9.85 -28.50 8.09
C ALA A 150 9.83 -27.35 7.09
N ALA A 151 8.95 -26.38 7.31
CA ALA A 151 8.88 -25.15 6.53
C ALA A 151 8.85 -23.92 7.45
N ALA A 152 9.64 -22.91 7.11
CA ALA A 152 9.48 -21.58 7.66
C ALA A 152 8.49 -20.81 6.79
N ALA A 153 7.23 -20.68 7.26
CA ALA A 153 6.14 -20.15 6.47
C ALA A 153 5.10 -19.39 7.33
N ALA A 154 4.17 -18.73 6.65
CA ALA A 154 3.04 -18.06 7.29
C ALA A 154 2.12 -19.05 8.01
N PRO A 155 1.49 -18.65 9.15
CA PRO A 155 0.52 -19.53 9.86
C PRO A 155 -0.60 -20.06 8.97
N LEU A 156 -1.08 -19.24 8.03
CA LEU A 156 -2.12 -19.61 7.08
C LEU A 156 -1.73 -20.83 6.24
N ALA A 157 -0.46 -20.93 5.82
CA ALA A 157 0.03 -22.11 5.10
C ALA A 157 -0.05 -23.39 5.95
N GLY A 158 0.25 -23.28 7.24
CA GLY A 158 0.08 -24.40 8.20
C GLY A 158 -1.37 -24.88 8.26
N THR A 159 -2.30 -23.95 8.46
CA THR A 159 -3.74 -24.29 8.52
C THR A 159 -4.23 -24.97 7.23
N ARG A 160 -3.79 -24.47 6.07
CA ARG A 160 -4.21 -25.03 4.78
C ARG A 160 -3.72 -26.45 4.52
N HIS A 161 -2.51 -26.75 4.96
CA HIS A 161 -1.87 -28.03 4.70
C HIS A 161 -1.92 -29.01 5.88
N GLY A 162 -2.69 -28.70 6.95
CA GLY A 162 -2.80 -29.54 8.13
C GLY A 162 -1.49 -29.71 8.90
N LEU A 163 -0.58 -28.71 8.79
CA LEU A 163 0.68 -28.68 9.52
C LEU A 163 0.49 -28.02 10.88
N VAL A 164 1.39 -28.36 11.81
CA VAL A 164 1.41 -27.79 13.15
C VAL A 164 2.69 -26.98 13.39
N PRO A 165 2.63 -25.86 14.11
CA PRO A 165 3.83 -25.11 14.46
C PRO A 165 4.57 -25.83 15.60
N VAL A 166 5.88 -26.03 15.47
CA VAL A 166 6.78 -26.44 16.56
C VAL A 166 7.52 -25.26 17.14
N ALA A 167 7.55 -24.13 16.45
CA ALA A 167 7.99 -22.84 16.95
C ALA A 167 7.22 -21.73 16.22
N GLU A 168 6.89 -20.66 16.95
CA GLU A 168 6.17 -19.50 16.46
C GLU A 168 7.07 -18.28 16.45
N ASP A 169 6.79 -17.31 15.58
CA ASP A 169 7.49 -16.03 15.47
C ASP A 169 9.02 -16.15 15.39
N ILE A 170 9.50 -17.02 14.52
CA ILE A 170 10.93 -17.30 14.34
C ILE A 170 11.67 -16.28 13.47
N GLY A 171 10.96 -15.27 12.95
CA GLY A 171 11.52 -14.20 12.11
C GLY A 171 12.34 -13.16 12.89
N ILE A 172 13.20 -12.41 12.17
CA ILE A 172 14.09 -11.39 12.77
C ILE A 172 13.32 -10.17 13.29
N GLY A 173 12.20 -9.80 12.68
CA GLY A 173 11.46 -8.56 12.98
C GLY A 173 10.10 -8.85 13.59
N LYS A 174 9.90 -8.54 14.88
CA LYS A 174 8.58 -8.71 15.53
C LYS A 174 7.49 -7.80 14.94
N ASP A 175 7.89 -6.70 14.28
CA ASP A 175 6.99 -5.70 13.70
C ASP A 175 7.08 -5.66 12.16
N ALA A 176 7.66 -6.70 11.54
CA ALA A 176 7.75 -6.79 10.10
C ALA A 176 6.35 -6.87 9.48
N SER A 177 6.07 -5.98 8.53
CA SER A 177 4.77 -5.92 7.86
C SER A 177 4.96 -5.68 6.37
N THR A 178 4.11 -6.31 5.57
CA THR A 178 4.02 -6.03 4.14
C THR A 178 2.70 -5.34 3.84
N ARG A 179 2.80 -4.25 3.10
CA ARG A 179 1.65 -3.55 2.54
C ARG A 179 1.30 -4.14 1.20
N PHE A 180 0.05 -4.54 1.06
CA PHE A 180 -0.55 -5.03 -0.17
C PHE A 180 -1.58 -4.03 -0.67
N VAL A 181 -1.76 -3.97 -1.99
CA VAL A 181 -2.76 -3.13 -2.63
C VAL A 181 -3.69 -3.96 -3.51
N LEU A 182 -4.97 -3.62 -3.45
CA LEU A 182 -5.99 -4.15 -4.36
C LEU A 182 -6.14 -3.18 -5.53
N LEU A 183 -5.89 -3.68 -6.72
CA LEU A 183 -5.93 -2.93 -7.96
C LEU A 183 -7.17 -3.28 -8.76
N ARG A 184 -7.71 -2.29 -9.47
CA ARG A 184 -8.81 -2.42 -10.43
C ARG A 184 -8.49 -1.63 -11.71
N PRO A 185 -9.21 -1.87 -12.81
CA PRO A 185 -9.19 -0.95 -13.95
C PRO A 185 -9.55 0.47 -13.52
N PRO A 186 -9.09 1.52 -14.22
CA PRO A 186 -9.45 2.90 -13.93
C PRO A 186 -10.97 3.11 -13.88
N GLY A 187 -11.42 3.83 -12.86
CA GLY A 187 -12.83 4.11 -12.63
C GLY A 187 -13.02 5.15 -11.52
N PRO A 188 -14.25 5.37 -11.04
CA PRO A 188 -14.49 6.21 -9.89
C PRO A 188 -13.77 5.65 -8.64
N PRO A 189 -13.16 6.51 -7.80
CA PRO A 189 -12.59 6.07 -6.54
C PRO A 189 -13.67 5.60 -5.57
N PRO A 190 -13.33 4.79 -4.56
CA PRO A 190 -14.18 4.59 -3.39
C PRO A 190 -14.64 5.93 -2.80
N ALA A 191 -15.77 5.93 -2.09
CA ALA A 191 -16.23 7.13 -1.39
C ALA A 191 -15.23 7.55 -0.29
N PRO A 192 -15.07 8.86 -0.02
CA PRO A 192 -14.20 9.33 1.04
C PRO A 192 -14.66 8.84 2.41
N THR A 193 -13.71 8.44 3.24
CA THR A 193 -13.96 7.95 4.62
C THR A 193 -13.53 8.94 5.68
N GLY A 194 -12.77 9.97 5.31
CA GLY A 194 -12.11 10.89 6.24
C GLY A 194 -10.76 10.37 6.76
N ASN A 195 -10.43 9.11 6.49
CA ASN A 195 -9.11 8.52 6.74
C ASN A 195 -8.63 7.82 5.48
N ASP A 196 -8.25 8.62 4.49
CA ASP A 196 -7.96 8.15 3.14
C ASP A 196 -6.50 8.43 2.75
N ARG A 197 -6.04 7.69 1.76
CA ARG A 197 -4.74 7.86 1.10
C ARG A 197 -4.95 8.06 -0.38
N THR A 198 -4.23 9.01 -0.95
CA THR A 198 -4.11 9.20 -2.40
C THR A 198 -2.73 8.82 -2.87
N SER A 199 -2.68 7.92 -3.85
CA SER A 199 -1.43 7.51 -4.51
C SER A 199 -1.38 8.06 -5.93
N PHE A 200 -0.21 8.54 -6.35
CA PHE A 200 0.01 9.05 -7.70
C PHE A 200 1.48 8.95 -8.11
N ILE A 201 1.73 9.09 -9.42
CA ILE A 201 3.07 9.12 -10.00
C ILE A 201 3.31 10.49 -10.60
N ALA A 202 4.39 11.14 -10.19
CA ALA A 202 4.86 12.39 -10.75
C ALA A 202 6.15 12.16 -11.54
N SER A 203 6.23 12.70 -12.77
CA SER A 203 7.45 12.73 -13.58
C SER A 203 7.99 14.14 -13.61
N VAL A 204 9.27 14.32 -13.32
CA VAL A 204 9.91 15.62 -13.33
C VAL A 204 11.11 15.62 -14.28
N SER A 205 11.40 16.79 -14.87
CA SER A 205 12.60 17.00 -15.65
C SER A 205 13.85 16.84 -14.78
N ASN A 206 14.94 16.33 -15.35
CA ASN A 206 16.22 16.24 -14.65
C ASN A 206 16.88 17.64 -14.55
N GLN A 207 16.37 18.47 -13.65
CA GLN A 207 16.84 19.83 -13.38
C GLN A 207 16.92 20.09 -11.88
N PRO A 208 17.83 20.94 -11.42
CA PRO A 208 17.88 21.37 -10.03
C PRO A 208 16.53 21.91 -9.55
N GLY A 209 16.05 21.43 -8.40
CA GLY A 209 14.79 21.88 -7.82
C GLY A 209 13.51 21.27 -8.40
N ALA A 210 13.57 20.41 -9.43
CA ALA A 210 12.38 19.86 -10.06
C ALA A 210 11.52 19.06 -9.09
N LEU A 211 12.10 18.17 -8.31
CA LEU A 211 11.40 17.42 -7.24
C LEU A 211 10.91 18.38 -6.13
N LEU A 212 11.71 19.37 -5.74
CA LEU A 212 11.29 20.36 -4.74
C LEU A 212 10.01 21.08 -5.17
N GLY A 213 9.85 21.36 -6.46
CA GLY A 213 8.61 21.93 -7.01
C GLY A 213 7.37 21.06 -6.74
N VAL A 214 7.49 19.74 -6.86
CA VAL A 214 6.40 18.80 -6.51
C VAL A 214 6.13 18.83 -5.00
N LEU A 215 7.18 18.74 -4.19
CA LEU A 215 7.06 18.75 -2.73
C LEU A 215 6.46 20.06 -2.21
N THR A 216 6.76 21.17 -2.85
CA THR A 216 6.18 22.48 -2.51
C THR A 216 4.68 22.54 -2.77
N GLU A 217 4.19 21.93 -3.86
CA GLU A 217 2.74 21.87 -4.13
C GLU A 217 2.00 21.03 -3.08
N ILE A 218 2.61 19.95 -2.59
CA ILE A 218 2.04 19.10 -1.54
C ILE A 218 2.04 19.84 -0.20
N ALA A 219 3.22 20.31 0.23
CA ALA A 219 3.41 20.95 1.54
C ALA A 219 2.65 22.29 1.66
N GLY A 220 2.61 23.10 0.58
CA GLY A 220 1.90 24.37 0.56
C GLY A 220 0.38 24.26 0.75
N ARG A 221 -0.18 23.07 0.58
CA ARG A 221 -1.61 22.77 0.83
C ARG A 221 -1.85 22.02 2.13
N GLY A 222 -0.84 21.90 2.98
CA GLY A 222 -0.94 21.22 4.26
C GLY A 222 -1.18 19.70 4.15
N ILE A 223 -0.82 19.10 3.02
CA ILE A 223 -0.99 17.67 2.79
C ILE A 223 0.24 16.94 3.33
N ASN A 224 0.03 15.92 4.15
CA ASN A 224 1.09 15.05 4.64
C ASN A 224 1.43 13.99 3.59
N MET A 225 2.72 13.91 3.24
CA MET A 225 3.25 12.88 2.35
C MET A 225 3.74 11.70 3.19
N THR A 226 3.19 10.51 2.93
CA THR A 226 3.49 9.31 3.73
C THR A 226 4.49 8.37 3.05
N ARG A 227 4.72 8.54 1.74
CA ARG A 227 5.68 7.74 0.98
C ARG A 227 6.23 8.51 -0.21
N LEU A 228 7.50 8.32 -0.50
CA LEU A 228 8.18 8.84 -1.68
C LEU A 228 9.19 7.80 -2.19
N GLU A 229 8.97 7.32 -3.39
CA GLU A 229 9.84 6.34 -4.06
C GLU A 229 10.23 6.83 -5.43
N SER A 230 11.52 6.76 -5.76
CA SER A 230 12.02 7.13 -7.08
C SER A 230 12.25 5.89 -7.94
N ARG A 231 11.83 5.95 -9.21
CA ARG A 231 12.07 4.90 -10.20
C ARG A 231 12.57 5.51 -11.51
N PRO A 232 13.53 4.88 -12.19
CA PRO A 232 13.95 5.34 -13.51
C PRO A 232 12.79 5.21 -14.50
N THR A 233 12.68 6.16 -15.43
CA THR A 233 11.66 6.13 -16.50
C THR A 233 11.88 4.98 -17.50
N ARG A 234 13.07 4.38 -17.53
CA ARG A 234 13.56 3.41 -18.54
C ARG A 234 13.63 3.97 -19.96
N ASN A 235 13.22 5.21 -20.19
CA ASN A 235 13.29 5.86 -21.49
C ASN A 235 14.64 6.52 -21.70
N ARG A 236 15.17 7.17 -20.66
CA ARG A 236 16.42 7.92 -20.74
C ARG A 236 17.15 7.89 -19.39
N LEU A 237 18.47 7.73 -19.46
CA LEU A 237 19.31 7.79 -18.25
C LEU A 237 19.21 9.18 -17.60
N GLY A 238 18.98 9.20 -16.28
CA GLY A 238 18.83 10.43 -15.51
C GLY A 238 17.41 10.98 -15.43
N GLU A 239 16.42 10.32 -16.05
CA GLU A 239 15.00 10.66 -15.89
C GLU A 239 14.36 9.74 -14.86
N TYR A 240 13.61 10.33 -13.94
CA TYR A 240 12.96 9.64 -12.83
C TYR A 240 11.47 9.97 -12.75
N VAL A 241 10.71 8.99 -12.32
CA VAL A 241 9.35 9.18 -11.81
C VAL A 241 9.34 8.95 -10.31
N PHE A 242 8.41 9.60 -9.64
CA PHE A 242 8.22 9.52 -8.20
C PHE A 242 6.85 8.95 -7.91
N LEU A 243 6.83 7.80 -7.25
CA LEU A 243 5.60 7.22 -6.70
C LEU A 243 5.39 7.86 -5.33
N ILE A 244 4.27 8.52 -5.16
CA ILE A 244 3.96 9.32 -3.99
C ILE A 244 2.65 8.85 -3.38
N ASP A 245 2.64 8.67 -2.07
CA ASP A 245 1.44 8.50 -1.27
C ASP A 245 1.29 9.71 -0.35
N ALA A 246 0.08 10.25 -0.28
CA ALA A 246 -0.26 11.38 0.54
C ALA A 246 -1.58 11.14 1.28
N ASP A 247 -1.74 11.73 2.45
CA ASP A 247 -2.96 11.65 3.24
C ASP A 247 -4.05 12.52 2.64
N GLY A 248 -5.27 12.01 2.62
CA GLY A 248 -6.46 12.66 2.09
C GLY A 248 -7.01 11.99 0.82
N HIS A 249 -8.21 12.40 0.44
CA HIS A 249 -8.97 11.88 -0.69
C HIS A 249 -9.01 12.90 -1.84
N ILE A 250 -9.10 12.45 -3.09
CA ILE A 250 -9.21 13.34 -4.26
C ILE A 250 -10.44 14.26 -4.19
N ALA A 251 -11.47 13.90 -3.44
CA ALA A 251 -12.63 14.75 -3.20
C ALA A 251 -12.36 15.89 -2.20
N ASP A 252 -11.25 15.85 -1.47
CA ASP A 252 -10.85 16.93 -0.56
C ASP A 252 -10.33 18.11 -1.39
N PRO A 253 -10.80 19.34 -1.14
CA PRO A 253 -10.39 20.50 -1.93
C PRO A 253 -8.87 20.71 -1.99
N ALA A 254 -8.15 20.50 -0.89
CA ALA A 254 -6.70 20.61 -0.83
C ALA A 254 -6.01 19.59 -1.76
N MET A 255 -6.47 18.34 -1.74
CA MET A 255 -5.93 17.27 -2.59
C MET A 255 -6.24 17.54 -4.06
N ALA A 256 -7.48 17.92 -4.37
CA ALA A 256 -7.89 18.25 -5.74
C ALA A 256 -7.08 19.42 -6.32
N ASP A 257 -6.87 20.49 -5.54
CA ASP A 257 -6.06 21.63 -5.97
C ASP A 257 -4.58 21.28 -6.12
N MET A 258 -4.04 20.45 -5.23
CA MET A 258 -2.66 19.93 -5.36
C MET A 258 -2.49 19.16 -6.66
N LEU A 259 -3.36 18.21 -6.96
CA LEU A 259 -3.31 17.44 -8.19
C LEU A 259 -3.47 18.33 -9.43
N ALA A 260 -4.38 19.31 -9.40
CA ALA A 260 -4.55 20.29 -10.46
C ALA A 260 -3.28 21.13 -10.66
N ALA A 261 -2.58 21.52 -9.58
CA ALA A 261 -1.31 22.25 -9.67
C ALA A 261 -0.21 21.41 -10.33
N LEU A 262 -0.10 20.13 -9.99
CA LEU A 262 0.86 19.21 -10.63
C LEU A 262 0.56 19.02 -12.13
N VAL A 263 -0.70 18.93 -12.52
CA VAL A 263 -1.11 18.86 -13.93
C VAL A 263 -0.71 20.16 -14.66
N ARG A 264 -0.99 21.34 -14.10
CA ARG A 264 -0.60 22.64 -14.70
C ARG A 264 0.90 22.79 -14.90
N ARG A 265 1.72 22.16 -14.06
CA ARG A 265 3.18 22.17 -14.19
C ARG A 265 3.70 21.22 -15.28
N SER A 266 2.81 20.55 -16.01
CA SER A 266 3.18 19.55 -17.04
C SER A 266 4.09 18.44 -16.50
N VAL A 267 3.99 18.15 -15.23
CA VAL A 267 4.61 16.98 -14.62
C VAL A 267 3.73 15.81 -15.01
N LEU A 268 4.23 14.92 -15.86
CA LEU A 268 3.45 13.76 -16.26
C LEU A 268 2.98 13.04 -15.00
N MET A 269 1.67 13.02 -14.80
CA MET A 269 1.07 12.44 -13.62
C MET A 269 0.19 11.26 -14.02
N ARG A 270 0.37 10.18 -13.31
CA ARG A 270 -0.57 9.08 -13.29
C ARG A 270 -1.20 9.04 -11.90
N TRP A 271 -2.49 9.29 -11.82
CA TRP A 271 -3.24 9.07 -10.59
C TRP A 271 -3.46 7.56 -10.42
N LEU A 272 -3.08 7.03 -9.24
CA LEU A 272 -3.20 5.62 -8.92
C LEU A 272 -4.40 5.31 -8.03
N GLY A 273 -5.09 6.31 -7.48
CA GLY A 273 -6.31 6.13 -6.70
C GLY A 273 -6.32 6.88 -5.39
N SER A 274 -7.54 7.08 -4.86
CA SER A 274 -7.81 7.49 -3.48
C SER A 274 -8.63 6.40 -2.82
N TYR A 275 -8.24 5.94 -1.65
CA TYR A 275 -8.80 4.75 -1.00
C TYR A 275 -8.63 4.82 0.51
N PRO A 276 -9.47 4.08 1.29
CA PRO A 276 -9.38 4.04 2.74
C PRO A 276 -8.03 3.56 3.24
N ARG A 277 -7.43 4.27 4.19
CA ARG A 277 -6.23 3.82 4.92
C ARG A 277 -6.56 2.69 5.86
N MET A 278 -5.63 1.74 5.94
CA MET A 278 -5.77 0.56 6.79
C MET A 278 -5.01 0.66 8.11
N SER A 279 -4.09 1.60 8.22
CA SER A 279 -3.25 1.79 9.41
C SER A 279 -3.15 3.26 9.77
N GLY A 280 -3.14 3.54 11.07
CA GLY A 280 -3.07 4.90 11.61
C GLY A 280 -4.34 5.71 11.39
N SER A 281 -4.28 6.96 11.78
CA SER A 281 -5.27 8.01 11.48
C SER A 281 -4.57 9.12 10.73
N ASN A 282 -5.29 9.86 9.90
CA ASN A 282 -4.77 11.12 9.38
C ASN A 282 -4.64 12.09 10.55
N ASP A 283 -3.51 12.79 10.63
CA ASP A 283 -3.44 13.97 11.46
C ASP A 283 -4.47 14.99 10.96
N PRO A 284 -5.08 15.78 11.84
CA PRO A 284 -6.03 16.80 11.42
C PRO A 284 -5.35 17.75 10.43
N ALA A 285 -6.04 18.04 9.33
CA ALA A 285 -5.54 18.99 8.35
C ALA A 285 -5.30 20.36 9.02
N PRO A 286 -4.24 21.08 8.66
CA PRO A 286 -4.04 22.44 9.10
C PRO A 286 -5.27 23.30 8.79
N GLU A 287 -5.55 24.31 9.63
CA GLU A 287 -6.77 25.13 9.52
C GLU A 287 -6.96 25.69 8.09
N PHE A 288 -5.89 26.15 7.46
CA PHE A 288 -5.91 26.72 6.10
C PHE A 288 -6.17 25.66 4.99
N ALA A 289 -6.02 24.39 5.29
CA ALA A 289 -6.19 23.26 4.35
C ALA A 289 -7.56 22.57 4.48
N THR A 290 -8.43 23.05 5.37
CA THR A 290 -9.76 22.48 5.56
C THR A 290 -10.72 22.84 4.42
N ALA A 291 -11.74 22.02 4.20
CA ALA A 291 -12.78 22.28 3.21
C ALA A 291 -13.50 23.62 3.48
N VAL A 292 -13.66 23.98 4.76
CA VAL A 292 -14.23 25.28 5.18
C VAL A 292 -13.33 26.43 4.74
N ALA A 293 -12.02 26.34 4.96
CA ALA A 293 -11.07 27.37 4.54
C ALA A 293 -11.10 27.59 3.01
N TYR A 294 -11.13 26.48 2.25
CA TYR A 294 -11.22 26.54 0.79
C TYR A 294 -12.54 27.18 0.31
N SER A 295 -13.69 26.81 0.90
CA SER A 295 -14.98 27.39 0.53
C SER A 295 -15.06 28.89 0.90
N THR A 296 -14.56 29.26 2.07
CA THR A 296 -14.48 30.67 2.50
C THR A 296 -13.59 31.51 1.57
N ALA A 297 -12.41 30.98 1.20
CA ALA A 297 -11.53 31.66 0.28
C ALA A 297 -12.16 31.82 -1.12
N ALA A 298 -12.82 30.76 -1.63
CA ALA A 298 -13.51 30.82 -2.92
C ALA A 298 -14.65 31.86 -2.90
N GLN A 299 -15.43 31.95 -1.82
CA GLN A 299 -16.48 32.96 -1.65
C GLN A 299 -15.88 34.38 -1.61
N ALA A 300 -14.80 34.59 -0.86
CA ALA A 300 -14.13 35.89 -0.79
C ALA A 300 -13.66 36.35 -2.18
N VAL A 301 -13.08 35.45 -2.99
CA VAL A 301 -12.69 35.77 -4.37
C VAL A 301 -13.91 36.11 -5.24
N SER A 302 -15.02 35.36 -5.08
CA SER A 302 -16.29 35.67 -5.78
C SER A 302 -16.84 37.02 -5.42
N ASP A 303 -16.78 37.40 -4.14
CA ASP A 303 -17.22 38.72 -3.65
C ASP A 303 -16.36 39.88 -4.22
N LEU A 304 -15.03 39.67 -4.32
CA LEU A 304 -14.12 40.61 -4.95
C LEU A 304 -14.44 40.81 -6.44
N LEU A 305 -14.72 39.73 -7.17
CA LEU A 305 -15.13 39.78 -8.59
C LEU A 305 -16.45 40.54 -8.77
N ALA A 306 -17.34 40.48 -7.78
CA ALA A 306 -18.59 41.25 -7.77
C ALA A 306 -18.43 42.70 -7.31
N GLY A 307 -17.22 43.18 -7.03
CA GLY A 307 -16.92 44.53 -6.58
C GLY A 307 -17.14 44.77 -5.06
N GLY A 308 -17.21 43.68 -4.28
CA GLY A 308 -17.30 43.76 -2.83
C GLY A 308 -16.02 44.24 -2.16
N PRO A 309 -16.07 44.72 -0.92
CA PRO A 309 -14.89 45.14 -0.19
C PRO A 309 -13.97 43.98 0.15
N VAL A 310 -12.65 44.20 0.16
CA VAL A 310 -11.67 43.25 0.71
C VAL A 310 -11.85 43.22 2.23
N GLY A 311 -12.67 42.31 2.75
CA GLY A 311 -12.78 42.09 4.18
C GLY A 311 -11.72 41.11 4.70
N PRO A 312 -11.30 41.18 5.96
CA PRO A 312 -10.44 40.21 6.57
C PRO A 312 -11.28 38.93 6.83
N GLY A 313 -11.40 38.06 5.82
CA GLY A 313 -12.04 36.76 5.94
C GLY A 313 -11.06 35.74 6.50
N GLY A 314 -10.75 35.78 7.79
CA GLY A 314 -10.13 34.66 8.52
C GLY A 314 -11.15 34.09 9.52
N PRO A 315 -11.27 32.75 9.68
CA PRO A 315 -12.04 32.16 10.76
C PRO A 315 -11.38 32.55 12.08
N GLY A 316 -11.98 33.46 12.86
CA GLY A 316 -11.53 33.75 14.21
C GLY A 316 -11.61 35.19 14.70
N ASN A 317 -12.15 36.18 13.98
CA ASN A 317 -12.30 37.53 14.51
C ASN A 317 -13.77 37.93 14.69
N SER A 318 -14.46 37.27 15.66
CA SER A 318 -15.66 37.83 16.25
C SER A 318 -15.21 38.99 17.15
N ALA A 319 -15.14 40.23 16.59
CA ALA A 319 -14.94 41.42 17.35
C ALA A 319 -16.13 41.58 18.34
N ALA A 320 -15.90 41.21 19.60
CA ALA A 320 -16.73 41.63 20.71
C ALA A 320 -16.68 43.17 20.72
N GLY A 321 -17.81 43.78 20.30
CA GLY A 321 -18.02 45.19 20.38
C GLY A 321 -17.96 45.65 21.82
N ASN A 322 -16.90 46.40 22.17
CA ASN A 322 -16.81 47.11 23.43
C ASN A 322 -17.24 48.57 23.16
N GLN A 323 -18.56 48.81 23.21
CA GLN A 323 -19.09 50.13 23.36
C GLN A 323 -18.76 50.60 24.81
N ARG A 324 -17.72 51.38 24.94
CA ARG A 324 -17.57 52.24 26.13
C ARG A 324 -18.25 53.56 25.83
N GLU A 325 -19.40 53.75 26.45
CA GLU A 325 -20.00 55.06 26.64
C GLU A 325 -19.01 55.97 27.41
N VAL A 326 -18.76 57.15 26.85
CA VAL A 326 -18.06 58.25 27.53
C VAL A 326 -19.15 59.13 28.10
N GLN A 327 -19.21 59.21 29.43
CA GLN A 327 -19.77 60.33 30.17
C GLN A 327 -18.66 61.30 30.58
#